data_dacd128163402f0ad145cafd7c33c5fb
#
_entry.id   dacd128163402f0ad145cafd7c33c5fb
#
_cell.length_a   1.000
_cell.length_b   1.000
_cell.length_c   1.000
_cell.angle_alpha   90.00
_cell.angle_beta   90.00
_cell.angle_gamma   90.00
#
_symmetry.space_group_name_H-M   'P 1'
#
loop_
_entity.id
_entity.type
_entity.pdbx_description
1 polymer ?
#
loop_
_entity_poly.entity_id
_entity_poly.type
_entity_poly.pdbx_seq_one_letter_code
_entity_poly.pdbx_strand_id
1 'polypeptide(L)'
;MIVFFYEKVRLKRGVWQTVSIVLLIAFLCAFFTLFDGFICQKEQDMESAYAVIPVTVVVSNLTGTKTDDLKIIDYIINYFLSDKYAYGGELQEKAFSSYVKDVCLKASVYYSQGTGFSSRQKLIGITSVDAASELAPVSGNSITYFEGYDESIFTSNKAVCLVSTAAAEELSQDTDNSGNVILTVQMSPAATGEASTQISLEIAGTYSSKSQTIYCPFSCVAAVQTELDGKITGDSLSATVRDNHELDEFRQILIRHFANVDPSGHQEEINNSPALRYQQFAITVHDETLRETLNALNRNLQTLYRLKPIFACIEVMIGAAAGFFYIHIRRREFAIARSLGTKRIETVIMVFVEICLMFLVGAAIGTILILVVQETAIQYAMAAALFFAMNVGAITACLMATGKSGIRLLREVE
;
A
#
# COMPACT_ATOMS: atom_id res chain seq x y z
N MET A 1 8.87 -4.36 57.78
CA MET A 1 8.53 -5.78 58.05
C MET A 1 7.11 -5.94 58.58
N ILE A 2 6.67 -5.18 59.57
CA ILE A 2 5.32 -5.25 60.20
C ILE A 2 4.22 -4.92 59.16
N VAL A 3 4.38 -3.90 58.34
CA VAL A 3 3.42 -3.49 57.29
C VAL A 3 3.18 -4.62 56.29
N PHE A 4 4.24 -5.29 55.83
CA PHE A 4 4.14 -6.41 54.87
C PHE A 4 3.43 -7.65 55.45
N PHE A 5 3.64 -7.92 56.74
CA PHE A 5 2.99 -9.03 57.42
C PHE A 5 1.50 -8.76 57.64
N TYR A 6 1.15 -7.52 58.00
CA TYR A 6 -0.23 -7.09 58.17
C TYR A 6 -1.02 -7.14 56.88
N GLU A 7 -0.43 -6.73 55.77
CA GLU A 7 -1.04 -6.81 54.45
C GLU A 7 -1.27 -8.25 53.97
N LYS A 8 -0.34 -9.18 54.24
CA LYS A 8 -0.49 -10.60 53.85
C LYS A 8 -1.69 -11.26 54.56
N VAL A 9 -1.94 -10.91 55.83
CA VAL A 9 -3.09 -11.41 56.60
C VAL A 9 -4.38 -10.75 56.13
N ARG A 10 -4.32 -9.48 55.76
CA ARG A 10 -5.43 -8.66 55.29
C ARG A 10 -5.94 -9.07 53.91
N LEU A 11 -5.04 -9.32 52.97
CA LEU A 11 -5.36 -9.85 51.63
C LEU A 11 -6.07 -11.21 51.68
N LYS A 12 -5.77 -12.06 52.66
CA LYS A 12 -6.46 -13.34 52.86
C LYS A 12 -7.92 -13.24 53.28
N ARG A 13 -8.34 -12.16 53.99
CA ARG A 13 -9.73 -11.97 54.44
C ARG A 13 -10.67 -11.43 53.36
N GLY A 14 -10.15 -10.71 52.36
CA GLY A 14 -10.93 -10.13 51.26
C GLY A 14 -10.57 -10.75 49.89
N VAL A 15 -10.22 -12.02 49.83
CA VAL A 15 -9.66 -12.68 48.61
C VAL A 15 -10.53 -12.45 47.38
N TRP A 16 -11.82 -12.63 47.47
CA TRP A 16 -12.73 -12.44 46.35
C TRP A 16 -12.77 -11.02 45.82
N GLN A 17 -12.72 -10.02 46.70
CA GLN A 17 -12.72 -8.60 46.32
C GLN A 17 -11.39 -8.21 45.63
N THR A 18 -10.28 -8.65 46.23
CA THR A 18 -8.94 -8.44 45.65
C THR A 18 -8.80 -9.11 44.30
N VAL A 19 -9.24 -10.36 44.16
CA VAL A 19 -9.22 -11.10 42.89
C VAL A 19 -10.08 -10.40 41.84
N SER A 20 -11.30 -9.94 42.19
CA SER A 20 -12.16 -9.24 41.25
C SER A 20 -11.53 -7.95 40.71
N ILE A 21 -10.85 -7.19 41.57
CA ILE A 21 -10.16 -5.94 41.15
C ILE A 21 -8.94 -6.26 40.28
N VAL A 22 -8.13 -7.26 40.65
CA VAL A 22 -6.98 -7.70 39.86
C VAL A 22 -7.43 -8.16 38.45
N LEU A 23 -8.54 -8.92 38.38
CA LEU A 23 -9.12 -9.35 37.11
C LEU A 23 -9.65 -8.16 36.29
N LEU A 24 -10.29 -7.17 36.95
CA LEU A 24 -10.74 -5.95 36.29
C LEU A 24 -9.57 -5.17 35.69
N ILE A 25 -8.48 -5.00 36.44
CA ILE A 25 -7.26 -4.33 35.97
C ILE A 25 -6.67 -5.10 34.79
N ALA A 26 -6.53 -6.42 34.92
CA ALA A 26 -6.02 -7.26 33.83
C ALA A 26 -6.86 -7.14 32.57
N PHE A 27 -8.19 -7.15 32.70
CA PHE A 27 -9.12 -6.99 31.61
C PHE A 27 -9.00 -5.61 30.94
N LEU A 28 -8.97 -4.52 31.74
CA LEU A 28 -8.84 -3.17 31.19
C LEU A 28 -7.49 -2.98 30.48
N CYS A 29 -6.39 -3.40 31.07
CA CYS A 29 -5.07 -3.35 30.44
C CYS A 29 -5.04 -4.16 29.13
N ALA A 30 -5.61 -5.36 29.12
CA ALA A 30 -5.70 -6.21 27.93
C ALA A 30 -6.57 -5.55 26.83
N PHE A 31 -7.75 -5.05 27.20
CA PHE A 31 -8.67 -4.41 26.27
C PHE A 31 -8.03 -3.22 25.54
N PHE A 32 -7.38 -2.33 26.26
CA PHE A 32 -6.75 -1.15 25.67
C PHE A 32 -5.56 -1.51 24.79
N THR A 33 -4.75 -2.47 25.20
CA THR A 33 -3.62 -2.91 24.36
C THR A 33 -4.10 -3.57 23.06
N LEU A 34 -5.16 -4.38 23.13
CA LEU A 34 -5.77 -4.98 21.93
C LEU A 34 -6.41 -3.91 21.03
N PHE A 35 -7.06 -2.90 21.62
CA PHE A 35 -7.65 -1.81 20.86
C PHE A 35 -6.60 -0.98 20.12
N ASP A 36 -5.50 -0.62 20.78
CA ASP A 36 -4.39 0.07 20.12
C ASP A 36 -3.65 -0.82 19.11
N GLY A 37 -3.51 -2.11 19.40
CA GLY A 37 -2.99 -3.09 18.43
C GLY A 37 -3.84 -3.15 17.17
N PHE A 38 -5.16 -3.08 17.30
CA PHE A 38 -6.07 -3.06 16.16
C PHE A 38 -5.93 -1.77 15.32
N ILE A 39 -5.70 -0.61 15.96
CA ILE A 39 -5.40 0.65 15.25
C ILE A 39 -4.09 0.50 14.47
N CYS A 40 -3.02 0.03 15.11
CA CYS A 40 -1.72 -0.16 14.50
C CYS A 40 -1.78 -1.13 13.30
N GLN A 41 -2.54 -2.21 13.42
CA GLN A 41 -2.77 -3.13 12.32
C GLN A 41 -3.46 -2.45 11.14
N LYS A 42 -4.45 -1.57 11.39
CA LYS A 42 -5.11 -0.82 10.31
C LYS A 42 -4.20 0.21 9.64
N GLU A 43 -3.27 0.80 10.37
CA GLU A 43 -2.21 1.65 9.79
C GLU A 43 -1.26 0.84 8.91
N GLN A 44 -0.87 -0.36 9.34
CA GLN A 44 -0.06 -1.27 8.53
C GLN A 44 -0.82 -1.78 7.29
N ASP A 45 -2.12 -2.08 7.41
CA ASP A 45 -2.96 -2.44 6.26
C ASP A 45 -2.98 -1.30 5.22
N MET A 46 -3.01 -0.04 5.66
CA MET A 46 -2.96 1.13 4.80
C MET A 46 -1.60 1.26 4.10
N GLU A 47 -0.50 1.09 4.83
CA GLU A 47 0.85 1.11 4.27
C GLU A 47 1.05 -0.03 3.26
N SER A 48 0.57 -1.22 3.59
CA SER A 48 0.62 -2.36 2.67
C SER A 48 -0.21 -2.15 1.41
N ALA A 49 -1.35 -1.43 1.49
CA ALA A 49 -2.15 -1.07 0.32
C ALA A 49 -1.37 -0.17 -0.65
N TYR A 50 -0.60 0.80 -0.15
CA TYR A 50 0.30 1.60 -0.99
C TYR A 50 1.37 0.75 -1.67
N ALA A 51 1.90 -0.26 -1.00
CA ALA A 51 2.99 -1.08 -1.54
C ALA A 51 2.50 -2.15 -2.54
N VAL A 52 1.31 -2.72 -2.32
CA VAL A 52 0.85 -3.92 -3.06
C VAL A 52 -0.08 -3.59 -4.22
N ILE A 53 -0.94 -2.57 -4.09
CA ILE A 53 -1.91 -2.26 -5.14
C ILE A 53 -1.21 -1.54 -6.30
N PRO A 54 -1.11 -2.13 -7.50
CA PRO A 54 -0.48 -1.46 -8.63
C PRO A 54 -1.38 -0.36 -9.16
N VAL A 55 -0.80 0.81 -9.40
CA VAL A 55 -1.44 1.91 -10.11
C VAL A 55 -0.83 1.98 -11.51
N THR A 56 -1.67 1.82 -12.53
CA THR A 56 -1.24 1.86 -13.92
C THR A 56 -1.61 3.19 -14.56
N VAL A 57 -0.73 3.65 -15.43
CA VAL A 57 -0.88 4.87 -16.19
C VAL A 57 -0.90 4.51 -17.66
N VAL A 58 -1.91 4.94 -18.40
CA VAL A 58 -2.12 4.58 -19.79
C VAL A 58 -2.25 5.85 -20.63
N VAL A 59 -1.46 5.95 -21.70
CA VAL A 59 -1.61 7.00 -22.70
C VAL A 59 -2.78 6.65 -23.62
N SER A 60 -3.63 7.62 -23.91
CA SER A 60 -4.82 7.47 -24.74
C SER A 60 -5.00 8.64 -25.70
N ASN A 61 -5.98 8.53 -26.60
CA ASN A 61 -6.44 9.69 -27.36
C ASN A 61 -7.09 10.73 -26.40
N LEU A 62 -7.32 11.94 -26.88
CA LEU A 62 -7.88 13.04 -26.07
C LEU A 62 -9.18 12.73 -25.33
N THR A 63 -9.96 11.81 -25.88
CA THR A 63 -11.25 11.41 -25.27
C THR A 63 -11.15 10.21 -24.33
N GLY A 64 -9.96 9.62 -24.16
CA GLY A 64 -9.77 8.43 -23.32
C GLY A 64 -10.35 7.13 -23.88
N THR A 65 -10.87 7.14 -25.12
CA THR A 65 -11.60 5.99 -25.68
C THR A 65 -10.71 5.00 -26.43
N LYS A 66 -9.52 5.42 -26.85
CA LYS A 66 -8.58 4.63 -27.62
C LYS A 66 -7.22 4.62 -26.95
N THR A 67 -6.67 3.45 -26.71
CA THR A 67 -5.38 3.23 -26.05
C THR A 67 -4.37 2.50 -26.93
N ASP A 68 -4.77 2.07 -28.12
CA ASP A 68 -3.94 1.38 -29.09
C ASP A 68 -3.96 2.10 -30.44
N ASP A 69 -2.94 1.87 -31.29
CA ASP A 69 -2.79 2.50 -32.61
C ASP A 69 -2.87 4.04 -32.54
N LEU A 70 -2.12 4.62 -31.57
CA LEU A 70 -2.17 6.06 -31.24
C LEU A 70 -1.16 6.90 -32.01
N LYS A 71 -0.09 6.32 -32.54
CA LYS A 71 1.08 6.98 -33.14
C LYS A 71 1.73 7.98 -32.17
N ILE A 72 2.02 7.49 -30.95
CA ILE A 72 2.67 8.25 -29.89
C ILE A 72 4.05 8.70 -30.38
N ILE A 73 4.34 9.99 -30.29
CA ILE A 73 5.58 10.58 -30.76
C ILE A 73 6.77 10.18 -29.88
N ASP A 74 7.96 10.15 -30.47
CA ASP A 74 9.23 9.79 -29.85
C ASP A 74 9.55 10.58 -28.57
N TYR A 75 9.15 11.83 -28.50
CA TYR A 75 9.36 12.67 -27.34
C TYR A 75 8.61 12.14 -26.11
N ILE A 76 7.37 11.70 -26.24
CA ILE A 76 6.60 11.10 -25.14
C ILE A 76 7.22 9.77 -24.73
N ILE A 77 7.61 8.94 -25.70
CA ILE A 77 8.25 7.66 -25.48
C ILE A 77 9.54 7.84 -24.65
N ASN A 78 10.38 8.77 -25.08
CA ASN A 78 11.64 9.08 -24.39
C ASN A 78 11.43 9.64 -23.00
N TYR A 79 10.32 10.34 -22.76
CA TYR A 79 9.96 10.87 -21.46
C TYR A 79 9.69 9.77 -20.42
N PHE A 80 9.12 8.64 -20.86
CA PHE A 80 8.90 7.47 -20.03
C PHE A 80 10.13 6.59 -19.87
N LEU A 81 10.99 6.51 -20.87
CA LEU A 81 12.10 5.56 -20.92
C LEU A 81 13.45 6.17 -20.49
N SER A 82 13.62 7.48 -20.59
CA SER A 82 14.93 8.11 -20.42
C SER A 82 14.99 9.01 -19.18
N ASP A 83 16.04 8.83 -18.37
CA ASP A 83 16.34 9.70 -17.23
C ASP A 83 16.89 11.07 -17.64
N LYS A 84 17.16 11.29 -18.93
CA LYS A 84 17.76 12.53 -19.44
C LYS A 84 16.75 13.65 -19.73
N TYR A 85 15.48 13.33 -19.84
CA TYR A 85 14.43 14.32 -20.10
C TYR A 85 13.83 14.83 -18.80
N ALA A 86 14.57 15.72 -18.12
CA ALA A 86 14.01 16.59 -17.11
C ALA A 86 13.34 17.78 -17.84
N TYR A 87 12.07 18.01 -17.57
CA TYR A 87 11.33 19.07 -18.20
C TYR A 87 11.65 20.44 -17.60
N GLY A 88 11.96 21.40 -18.52
CA GLY A 88 11.90 22.85 -18.27
C GLY A 88 12.79 23.35 -17.13
N GLY A 89 13.97 23.82 -17.43
CA GLY A 89 14.84 24.84 -16.81
C GLY A 89 14.68 25.29 -15.36
N GLU A 90 13.65 24.91 -14.66
CA GLU A 90 13.35 25.17 -13.27
C GLU A 90 13.20 23.83 -12.53
N LEU A 91 14.26 23.41 -11.84
CA LEU A 91 14.27 22.55 -10.66
C LEU A 91 13.18 21.44 -10.57
N GLN A 92 13.11 20.55 -11.53
CA GLN A 92 12.62 19.21 -11.22
C GLN A 92 13.82 18.36 -10.80
N GLU A 93 13.91 18.12 -9.51
CA GLU A 93 14.95 17.29 -8.91
C GLU A 93 14.85 15.83 -9.36
N LYS A 94 13.74 15.42 -10.00
CA LYS A 94 13.41 14.03 -10.30
C LYS A 94 12.93 13.87 -11.75
N ALA A 95 13.54 12.97 -12.52
CA ALA A 95 13.12 12.66 -13.87
C ALA A 95 11.76 11.93 -13.87
N PHE A 96 10.94 12.11 -14.91
CA PHE A 96 9.63 11.46 -15.03
C PHE A 96 9.71 9.94 -14.98
N SER A 97 10.70 9.34 -15.65
CA SER A 97 10.98 7.90 -15.61
C SER A 97 11.21 7.35 -14.20
N SER A 98 11.60 8.19 -13.23
CA SER A 98 11.79 7.76 -11.85
C SER A 98 10.48 7.49 -11.10
N TYR A 99 9.36 8.07 -11.54
CA TYR A 99 8.02 7.84 -10.95
C TYR A 99 7.36 6.56 -11.48
N VAL A 100 7.87 6.01 -12.60
CA VAL A 100 7.27 4.84 -13.25
C VAL A 100 8.23 3.65 -13.28
N LYS A 101 7.65 2.48 -13.43
CA LYS A 101 8.34 1.20 -13.67
C LYS A 101 7.51 0.39 -14.66
N ASP A 102 8.07 -0.73 -15.13
CA ASP A 102 7.37 -1.69 -15.98
C ASP A 102 6.68 -0.99 -17.16
N VAL A 103 7.47 -0.18 -17.91
CA VAL A 103 6.95 0.55 -19.06
C VAL A 103 6.64 -0.44 -20.18
N CYS A 104 5.35 -0.59 -20.48
CA CYS A 104 4.83 -1.40 -21.56
C CYS A 104 4.60 -0.51 -22.79
N LEU A 105 5.48 -0.61 -23.76
CA LEU A 105 5.42 0.11 -25.02
C LEU A 105 5.24 -0.87 -26.16
N LYS A 106 4.39 -0.52 -27.12
CA LYS A 106 4.13 -1.27 -28.32
C LYS A 106 4.25 -0.34 -29.53
N ALA A 107 4.93 -0.81 -30.56
CA ALA A 107 4.99 -0.17 -31.86
C ALA A 107 4.86 -1.21 -32.96
N SER A 108 4.27 -0.85 -34.09
CA SER A 108 4.11 -1.78 -35.20
C SER A 108 4.59 -1.21 -36.52
N VAL A 109 5.08 -2.11 -37.35
CA VAL A 109 5.34 -1.90 -38.79
C VAL A 109 4.77 -3.08 -39.53
N TYR A 110 4.60 -2.93 -40.85
CA TYR A 110 4.10 -4.00 -41.67
C TYR A 110 5.27 -4.72 -42.33
N TYR A 111 5.16 -6.03 -42.46
CA TYR A 111 6.17 -6.81 -43.19
C TYR A 111 5.55 -7.65 -44.31
N SER A 112 6.37 -7.99 -45.26
CA SER A 112 6.07 -9.02 -46.26
C SER A 112 7.24 -9.97 -46.38
N GLN A 113 6.94 -11.17 -46.83
CA GLN A 113 7.91 -12.15 -47.29
C GLN A 113 8.06 -12.00 -48.79
N GLY A 114 9.29 -12.00 -49.30
CA GLY A 114 9.56 -11.86 -50.72
C GLY A 114 9.29 -10.46 -51.30
N THR A 115 9.05 -10.37 -52.61
CA THR A 115 8.99 -9.09 -53.35
C THR A 115 7.59 -8.47 -53.45
N GLY A 116 6.59 -9.02 -52.78
CA GLY A 116 5.21 -8.52 -52.91
C GLY A 116 4.51 -8.31 -51.56
N PHE A 117 3.99 -7.08 -51.33
CA PHE A 117 3.14 -6.76 -50.16
C PHE A 117 1.69 -7.19 -50.40
N SER A 118 1.42 -8.49 -50.37
CA SER A 118 0.07 -9.02 -50.57
C SER A 118 -0.73 -9.26 -49.29
N SER A 119 -0.10 -9.26 -48.15
CA SER A 119 -0.73 -9.52 -46.85
C SER A 119 -0.45 -8.40 -45.84
N ARG A 120 -1.45 -8.07 -45.01
CA ARG A 120 -1.37 -7.09 -43.89
C ARG A 120 -0.73 -7.71 -42.63
N GLN A 121 0.46 -8.30 -42.79
CA GLN A 121 1.17 -8.90 -41.67
C GLN A 121 1.86 -7.83 -40.85
N LYS A 122 1.83 -7.94 -39.53
CA LYS A 122 2.42 -6.97 -38.61
C LYS A 122 3.65 -7.53 -37.90
N LEU A 123 4.72 -6.74 -37.91
CA LEU A 123 5.85 -6.87 -36.99
C LEU A 123 5.63 -5.91 -35.85
N ILE A 124 5.51 -6.43 -34.65
CA ILE A 124 5.21 -5.66 -33.44
C ILE A 124 6.41 -5.68 -32.50
N GLY A 125 6.96 -4.51 -32.24
CA GLY A 125 7.98 -4.28 -31.22
C GLY A 125 7.33 -4.02 -29.85
N ILE A 126 7.75 -4.74 -28.84
CA ILE A 126 7.26 -4.60 -27.46
C ILE A 126 8.43 -4.51 -26.47
N THR A 127 8.17 -3.89 -25.32
CA THR A 127 9.13 -3.83 -24.21
C THR A 127 8.86 -4.89 -23.12
N SER A 128 7.64 -5.44 -23.09
CA SER A 128 7.21 -6.49 -22.17
C SER A 128 6.13 -7.35 -22.83
N VAL A 129 6.01 -8.60 -22.44
CA VAL A 129 4.94 -9.51 -22.86
C VAL A 129 3.56 -8.94 -22.57
N ASP A 130 3.42 -8.20 -21.46
CA ASP A 130 2.15 -7.56 -21.06
C ASP A 130 1.68 -6.47 -22.03
N ALA A 131 2.57 -5.95 -22.87
CA ALA A 131 2.20 -4.99 -23.93
C ALA A 131 1.39 -5.62 -25.07
N ALA A 132 1.35 -6.94 -25.16
CA ALA A 132 0.66 -7.69 -26.22
C ALA A 132 -0.37 -8.65 -25.63
N SER A 133 -1.65 -8.35 -25.82
CA SER A 133 -2.76 -9.18 -25.29
C SER A 133 -2.74 -10.62 -25.80
N GLU A 134 -2.18 -10.89 -26.98
CA GLU A 134 -2.03 -12.25 -27.54
C GLU A 134 -0.96 -13.07 -26.81
N LEU A 135 0.05 -12.43 -26.23
CA LEU A 135 1.12 -13.08 -25.49
C LEU A 135 0.84 -13.19 -23.98
N ALA A 136 -0.12 -12.40 -23.48
CA ALA A 136 -0.44 -12.38 -22.07
C ALA A 136 -0.90 -13.77 -21.58
N PRO A 137 -0.45 -14.24 -20.41
CA PRO A 137 -0.79 -15.57 -19.88
C PRO A 137 -2.29 -15.78 -19.67
N VAL A 138 -3.06 -14.69 -19.57
CA VAL A 138 -4.54 -14.72 -19.43
C VAL A 138 -5.23 -15.21 -20.71
N SER A 139 -4.61 -15.07 -21.86
CA SER A 139 -5.20 -15.51 -23.15
C SER A 139 -5.13 -17.02 -23.40
N GLY A 140 -4.49 -17.78 -22.50
CA GLY A 140 -4.32 -19.24 -22.64
C GLY A 140 -3.27 -19.64 -23.70
N ASN A 141 -2.58 -18.68 -24.29
CA ASN A 141 -1.51 -18.91 -25.23
C ASN A 141 -0.21 -19.20 -24.48
N SER A 142 0.43 -20.32 -24.78
CA SER A 142 1.73 -20.66 -24.22
C SER A 142 2.85 -20.13 -25.11
N ILE A 143 3.80 -19.43 -24.52
CA ILE A 143 5.05 -19.07 -25.18
C ILE A 143 6.06 -20.18 -24.89
N THR A 144 6.74 -20.66 -25.92
CA THR A 144 7.81 -21.64 -25.85
C THR A 144 9.09 -20.97 -26.32
N TYR A 145 9.98 -20.63 -25.41
CA TYR A 145 11.31 -20.10 -25.74
C TYR A 145 12.25 -21.22 -26.14
N PHE A 146 13.12 -20.96 -27.09
CA PHE A 146 14.20 -21.87 -27.45
C PHE A 146 15.33 -21.82 -26.41
N GLU A 147 16.22 -22.80 -26.46
CA GLU A 147 17.33 -22.92 -25.49
C GLU A 147 18.20 -21.65 -25.49
N GLY A 148 18.35 -21.03 -24.32
CA GLY A 148 19.11 -19.80 -24.10
C GLY A 148 18.33 -18.51 -24.25
N TYR A 149 17.00 -18.56 -24.47
CA TYR A 149 16.11 -17.39 -24.51
C TYR A 149 15.07 -17.45 -23.43
N ASP A 150 14.67 -16.28 -22.97
CA ASP A 150 13.61 -16.06 -21.98
C ASP A 150 12.89 -14.72 -22.24
N GLU A 151 12.03 -14.29 -21.37
CA GLU A 151 11.28 -13.04 -21.48
C GLU A 151 12.16 -11.79 -21.61
N SER A 152 13.41 -11.86 -21.14
CA SER A 152 14.38 -10.74 -21.19
C SER A 152 14.76 -10.33 -22.63
N ILE A 153 14.38 -11.13 -23.63
CA ILE A 153 14.57 -10.77 -25.06
C ILE A 153 13.96 -9.40 -25.36
N PHE A 154 12.79 -9.08 -24.80
CA PHE A 154 12.07 -7.83 -25.11
C PHE A 154 12.72 -6.58 -24.50
N THR A 155 13.54 -6.73 -23.47
CA THR A 155 14.33 -5.65 -22.88
C THR A 155 15.72 -5.52 -23.51
N SER A 156 16.07 -6.48 -24.37
CA SER A 156 17.37 -6.52 -25.04
C SER A 156 17.37 -5.71 -26.35
N ASN A 157 18.58 -5.35 -26.81
CA ASN A 157 18.76 -4.75 -28.13
C ASN A 157 19.12 -5.80 -29.20
N LYS A 158 18.86 -7.08 -28.94
CA LYS A 158 19.15 -8.15 -29.90
C LYS A 158 18.09 -8.20 -30.98
N ALA A 159 18.50 -8.52 -32.22
CA ALA A 159 17.59 -8.72 -33.36
C ALA A 159 16.97 -10.12 -33.28
N VAL A 160 16.03 -10.32 -32.37
CA VAL A 160 15.35 -11.60 -32.13
C VAL A 160 13.84 -11.43 -32.24
N CYS A 161 13.12 -12.54 -32.51
CA CYS A 161 11.67 -12.49 -32.60
C CYS A 161 10.98 -13.74 -32.03
N LEU A 162 9.72 -13.56 -31.61
CA LEU A 162 8.77 -14.65 -31.40
C LEU A 162 7.81 -14.73 -32.57
N VAL A 163 7.62 -15.93 -33.07
CA VAL A 163 6.71 -16.20 -34.19
C VAL A 163 5.54 -17.08 -33.72
N SER A 164 4.39 -16.93 -34.36
CA SER A 164 3.29 -17.87 -34.11
C SER A 164 3.64 -19.25 -34.65
N THR A 165 3.07 -20.29 -34.07
CA THR A 165 3.22 -21.66 -34.59
C THR A 165 2.75 -21.79 -36.04
N ALA A 166 1.74 -21.00 -36.44
CA ALA A 166 1.26 -20.98 -37.81
C ALA A 166 2.24 -20.28 -38.77
N ALA A 167 2.90 -19.20 -38.35
CA ALA A 167 3.86 -18.48 -39.16
C ALA A 167 5.23 -19.18 -39.24
N ALA A 168 5.59 -19.94 -38.21
CA ALA A 168 6.90 -20.61 -38.15
C ALA A 168 7.15 -21.56 -39.33
N GLU A 169 6.11 -22.26 -39.82
CA GLU A 169 6.21 -23.17 -40.96
C GLU A 169 6.47 -22.42 -42.29
N GLU A 170 5.83 -21.25 -42.44
CA GLU A 170 6.00 -20.41 -43.64
C GLU A 170 7.34 -19.68 -43.63
N LEU A 171 7.74 -19.14 -42.47
CA LEU A 171 8.97 -18.35 -42.33
C LEU A 171 10.25 -19.18 -42.42
N SER A 172 10.20 -20.48 -42.14
CA SER A 172 11.35 -21.39 -42.27
C SER A 172 11.91 -21.51 -43.69
N GLN A 173 11.16 -21.06 -44.69
CA GLN A 173 11.57 -21.10 -46.12
C GLN A 173 12.43 -19.88 -46.54
N ASP A 174 12.37 -18.77 -45.76
CA ASP A 174 13.05 -17.50 -46.08
C ASP A 174 14.12 -17.16 -45.03
N THR A 175 15.02 -18.12 -44.76
CA THR A 175 16.12 -17.93 -43.82
C THR A 175 17.43 -17.64 -44.55
N ASP A 176 18.28 -16.83 -43.91
CA ASP A 176 19.65 -16.61 -44.36
C ASP A 176 20.56 -17.81 -44.07
N ASN A 177 21.84 -17.71 -44.50
CA ASN A 177 22.84 -18.76 -44.27
C ASN A 177 23.13 -19.01 -42.75
N SER A 178 22.63 -18.13 -41.89
CA SER A 178 22.78 -18.19 -40.40
C SER A 178 21.50 -18.72 -39.73
N GLY A 179 20.42 -18.97 -40.50
CA GLY A 179 19.12 -19.41 -39.99
C GLY A 179 18.21 -18.29 -39.48
N ASN A 180 18.56 -17.01 -39.76
CA ASN A 180 17.73 -15.87 -39.42
C ASN A 180 16.68 -15.61 -40.49
N VAL A 181 15.50 -15.20 -40.05
CA VAL A 181 14.41 -14.81 -40.96
C VAL A 181 14.65 -13.41 -41.50
N ILE A 182 14.59 -13.27 -42.83
CA ILE A 182 14.70 -11.98 -43.53
C ILE A 182 13.30 -11.45 -43.84
N LEU A 183 12.98 -10.30 -43.26
CA LEU A 183 11.69 -9.63 -43.45
C LEU A 183 11.89 -8.32 -44.21
N THR A 184 11.09 -8.06 -45.24
CA THR A 184 10.99 -6.74 -45.87
C THR A 184 9.89 -5.96 -45.13
N VAL A 185 10.23 -4.82 -44.53
CA VAL A 185 9.34 -4.04 -43.67
C VAL A 185 9.08 -2.64 -44.23
N GLN A 186 7.90 -2.09 -43.93
CA GLN A 186 7.46 -0.75 -44.32
C GLN A 186 6.51 -0.16 -43.26
N MET A 187 6.29 1.15 -43.29
CA MET A 187 5.45 1.85 -42.30
C MET A 187 3.95 1.65 -42.55
N SER A 188 3.53 1.48 -43.79
CA SER A 188 2.11 1.38 -44.18
C SER A 188 1.86 0.21 -45.11
N PRO A 189 0.71 -0.51 -45.00
CA PRO A 189 0.41 -1.63 -45.89
C PRO A 189 -0.04 -1.20 -47.30
N ALA A 190 -0.26 0.10 -47.53
CA ALA A 190 -1.04 0.59 -48.68
C ALA A 190 -0.21 1.24 -49.78
N ALA A 191 1.10 1.40 -49.61
CA ALA A 191 1.83 2.30 -50.50
C ALA A 191 2.68 1.55 -51.54
N THR A 192 2.24 1.65 -52.74
CA THR A 192 3.10 1.47 -53.92
C THR A 192 4.01 2.69 -54.01
N GLY A 193 5.27 2.56 -53.56
CA GLY A 193 6.29 3.60 -53.66
C GLY A 193 6.82 4.16 -52.33
N GLU A 194 6.38 3.68 -51.21
CA GLU A 194 7.00 4.02 -49.92
C GLU A 194 8.31 3.29 -49.68
N ALA A 195 9.19 3.91 -48.86
CA ALA A 195 10.45 3.33 -48.50
C ALA A 195 10.24 1.99 -47.78
N SER A 196 11.00 0.98 -48.15
CA SER A 196 11.05 -0.32 -47.50
C SER A 196 12.49 -0.63 -47.12
N THR A 197 12.68 -1.31 -46.00
CA THR A 197 13.99 -1.81 -45.56
C THR A 197 13.91 -3.28 -45.20
N GLN A 198 15.06 -3.94 -45.13
CA GLN A 198 15.15 -5.34 -44.74
C GLN A 198 15.70 -5.47 -43.35
N ILE A 199 15.07 -6.30 -42.53
CA ILE A 199 15.53 -6.67 -41.19
C ILE A 199 15.73 -8.17 -41.11
N SER A 200 16.84 -8.59 -40.52
CA SER A 200 17.14 -9.99 -40.23
C SER A 200 16.93 -10.24 -38.76
N LEU A 201 16.09 -11.22 -38.42
CA LEU A 201 15.70 -11.55 -37.04
C LEU A 201 15.94 -13.04 -36.77
N GLU A 202 16.56 -13.34 -35.65
CA GLU A 202 16.69 -14.72 -35.13
C GLU A 202 15.42 -15.13 -34.39
N ILE A 203 14.93 -16.35 -34.64
CA ILE A 203 13.73 -16.85 -33.94
C ILE A 203 14.14 -17.33 -32.54
N ALA A 204 13.69 -16.63 -31.51
CA ALA A 204 13.94 -16.95 -30.11
C ALA A 204 12.90 -17.88 -29.48
N GLY A 205 11.78 -18.09 -30.17
CA GLY A 205 10.72 -18.97 -29.69
C GLY A 205 9.44 -18.87 -30.50
N THR A 206 8.45 -19.64 -30.06
CA THR A 206 7.13 -19.69 -30.71
C THR A 206 6.02 -19.45 -29.68
N TYR A 207 4.90 -18.92 -30.14
CA TYR A 207 3.69 -18.78 -29.33
C TYR A 207 2.47 -19.39 -30.06
N SER A 208 1.52 -19.89 -29.27
CA SER A 208 0.35 -20.58 -29.78
C SER A 208 -0.72 -19.58 -30.24
N SER A 209 -0.71 -19.22 -31.52
CA SER A 209 -1.74 -18.36 -32.13
C SER A 209 -1.92 -18.71 -33.60
N LYS A 210 -3.10 -18.37 -34.15
CA LYS A 210 -3.40 -18.45 -35.56
C LYS A 210 -3.03 -17.16 -36.32
N SER A 211 -2.61 -16.10 -35.60
CA SER A 211 -2.19 -14.85 -36.21
C SER A 211 -0.82 -15.03 -36.87
N GLN A 212 -0.57 -14.27 -37.91
CA GLN A 212 0.75 -14.20 -38.55
C GLN A 212 1.59 -13.03 -38.01
N THR A 213 1.27 -12.56 -36.79
CA THR A 213 1.99 -11.48 -36.13
C THR A 213 3.34 -11.98 -35.61
N ILE A 214 4.37 -11.18 -35.83
CA ILE A 214 5.71 -11.42 -35.31
C ILE A 214 5.95 -10.40 -34.18
N TYR A 215 6.44 -10.87 -33.04
CA TYR A 215 6.82 -10.01 -31.92
C TYR A 215 8.33 -9.94 -31.80
N CYS A 216 8.87 -8.74 -31.62
CA CYS A 216 10.30 -8.51 -31.41
C CYS A 216 10.54 -7.46 -30.34
N PRO A 217 11.78 -7.25 -29.86
CA PRO A 217 12.11 -6.10 -29.01
C PRO A 217 11.69 -4.78 -29.66
N PHE A 218 11.20 -3.85 -28.83
CA PHE A 218 10.83 -2.51 -29.35
C PHE A 218 11.99 -1.82 -30.09
N SER A 219 13.23 -2.03 -29.66
CA SER A 219 14.43 -1.48 -30.27
C SER A 219 14.57 -1.85 -31.75
N CYS A 220 14.12 -3.05 -32.15
CA CYS A 220 14.15 -3.49 -33.56
C CYS A 220 13.18 -2.66 -34.42
N VAL A 221 11.94 -2.47 -33.96
CA VAL A 221 10.95 -1.66 -34.69
C VAL A 221 11.36 -0.18 -34.67
N ALA A 222 11.89 0.33 -33.59
CA ALA A 222 12.38 1.70 -33.51
C ALA A 222 13.53 1.98 -34.49
N ALA A 223 14.45 1.03 -34.67
CA ALA A 223 15.52 1.14 -35.65
C ALA A 223 14.95 1.22 -37.07
N VAL A 224 14.01 0.34 -37.42
CA VAL A 224 13.32 0.33 -38.73
C VAL A 224 12.56 1.63 -38.99
N GLN A 225 11.80 2.13 -37.97
CA GLN A 225 11.06 3.38 -38.10
C GLN A 225 11.99 4.57 -38.27
N THR A 226 13.13 4.58 -37.58
CA THR A 226 14.15 5.62 -37.75
C THR A 226 14.76 5.61 -39.15
N GLU A 227 15.01 4.43 -39.73
CA GLU A 227 15.55 4.29 -41.07
C GLU A 227 14.55 4.72 -42.15
N LEU A 228 13.27 4.37 -41.98
CA LEU A 228 12.21 4.64 -42.95
C LEU A 228 11.68 6.07 -42.92
N ASP A 229 11.45 6.63 -41.72
CA ASP A 229 10.75 7.91 -41.52
C ASP A 229 11.54 8.92 -40.64
N GLY A 230 12.67 8.52 -40.11
CA GLY A 230 13.48 9.35 -39.23
C GLY A 230 12.83 9.66 -37.86
N LYS A 231 11.70 9.01 -37.54
CA LYS A 231 10.91 9.23 -36.33
C LYS A 231 10.44 7.92 -35.75
N ILE A 232 10.49 7.82 -34.43
CA ILE A 232 9.95 6.68 -33.69
C ILE A 232 8.50 7.01 -33.30
N THR A 233 7.60 6.05 -33.54
CA THR A 233 6.20 6.15 -33.12
C THR A 233 5.77 4.90 -32.38
N GLY A 234 5.04 5.09 -31.26
CA GLY A 234 4.43 3.99 -30.51
C GLY A 234 2.94 3.88 -30.78
N ASP A 235 2.42 2.67 -30.79
CA ASP A 235 0.98 2.40 -30.92
C ASP A 235 0.26 2.50 -29.59
N SER A 236 0.88 2.00 -28.51
CA SER A 236 0.36 2.09 -27.14
C SER A 236 1.50 2.26 -26.15
N LEU A 237 1.22 2.94 -25.04
CA LEU A 237 2.15 3.13 -23.95
C LEU A 237 1.40 3.10 -22.64
N SER A 238 1.85 2.23 -21.75
CA SER A 238 1.41 2.19 -20.36
C SER A 238 2.60 1.96 -19.45
N ALA A 239 2.44 2.33 -18.17
CA ALA A 239 3.46 2.14 -17.16
C ALA A 239 2.81 1.95 -15.80
N THR A 240 3.52 1.33 -14.88
CA THR A 240 3.10 1.20 -13.48
C THR A 240 3.79 2.28 -12.65
N VAL A 241 3.06 2.91 -11.74
CA VAL A 241 3.64 3.86 -10.79
C VAL A 241 4.58 3.11 -9.85
N ARG A 242 5.77 3.67 -9.62
CA ARG A 242 6.81 3.03 -8.81
C ARG A 242 6.48 3.06 -7.32
N ASP A 243 6.07 4.24 -6.84
CA ASP A 243 5.71 4.50 -5.45
C ASP A 243 4.37 5.24 -5.40
N ASN A 244 3.37 4.56 -4.84
CA ASN A 244 2.03 5.12 -4.74
C ASN A 244 1.92 6.27 -3.72
N HIS A 245 2.90 6.46 -2.83
CA HIS A 245 2.96 7.64 -1.95
C HIS A 245 3.25 8.93 -2.72
N GLU A 246 3.94 8.82 -3.86
CA GLU A 246 4.26 9.95 -4.72
C GLU A 246 3.20 10.20 -5.81
N LEU A 247 2.08 9.48 -5.78
CA LEU A 247 1.04 9.53 -6.82
C LEU A 247 0.48 10.93 -7.04
N ASP A 248 0.26 11.69 -5.97
CA ASP A 248 -0.28 13.05 -6.06
C ASP A 248 0.73 14.01 -6.72
N GLU A 249 2.01 13.89 -6.39
CA GLU A 249 3.09 14.66 -7.03
C GLU A 249 3.21 14.28 -8.51
N PHE A 250 3.22 13.00 -8.81
CA PHE A 250 3.25 12.49 -10.17
C PHE A 250 2.05 13.00 -10.99
N ARG A 251 0.84 12.99 -10.41
CA ARG A 251 -0.36 13.53 -11.06
C ARG A 251 -0.24 15.01 -11.40
N GLN A 252 0.37 15.83 -10.54
CA GLN A 252 0.65 17.24 -10.83
C GLN A 252 1.60 17.40 -12.03
N ILE A 253 2.57 16.52 -12.15
CA ILE A 253 3.48 16.50 -13.30
C ILE A 253 2.71 16.13 -14.57
N LEU A 254 1.86 15.10 -14.52
CA LEU A 254 1.03 14.71 -15.67
C LEU A 254 0.14 15.85 -16.17
N ILE A 255 -0.51 16.59 -15.28
CA ILE A 255 -1.36 17.73 -15.62
C ILE A 255 -0.59 18.84 -16.37
N ARG A 256 0.71 18.99 -16.11
CA ARG A 256 1.55 19.98 -16.81
C ARG A 256 1.88 19.57 -18.24
N HIS A 257 1.96 18.27 -18.50
CA HIS A 257 2.47 17.73 -19.77
C HIS A 257 1.37 17.29 -20.73
N PHE A 258 0.30 16.71 -20.22
CA PHE A 258 -0.78 16.19 -21.07
C PHE A 258 -1.95 17.16 -21.16
N ALA A 259 -2.58 17.20 -22.31
CA ALA A 259 -3.74 18.05 -22.54
C ALA A 259 -4.94 17.66 -21.69
N ASN A 260 -5.05 16.38 -21.36
CA ASN A 260 -6.11 15.84 -20.55
C ASN A 260 -5.56 14.71 -19.67
N VAL A 261 -5.86 14.78 -18.37
CA VAL A 261 -5.56 13.75 -17.40
C VAL A 261 -6.90 13.21 -16.88
N ASP A 262 -7.09 11.90 -16.92
CA ASP A 262 -8.33 11.22 -16.57
C ASP A 262 -9.56 11.79 -17.30
N PRO A 263 -9.64 11.64 -18.63
CA PRO A 263 -10.69 12.27 -19.45
C PRO A 263 -12.12 11.83 -19.07
N SER A 264 -12.28 10.77 -18.31
CA SER A 264 -13.56 10.31 -17.77
C SER A 264 -13.97 11.00 -16.45
N GLY A 265 -13.08 11.75 -15.83
CA GLY A 265 -13.29 12.38 -14.54
C GLY A 265 -12.77 13.82 -14.45
N HIS A 266 -13.66 14.79 -14.32
CA HIS A 266 -13.39 16.18 -13.91
C HIS A 266 -12.56 17.03 -14.89
N GLN A 267 -13.21 17.57 -15.90
CA GLN A 267 -12.64 18.50 -16.88
C GLN A 267 -12.34 19.92 -16.36
N GLU A 268 -12.65 20.27 -15.12
CA GLU A 268 -12.65 21.67 -14.68
C GLU A 268 -11.28 22.29 -14.40
N GLU A 269 -10.24 21.49 -14.14
CA GLU A 269 -8.90 22.04 -13.79
C GLU A 269 -7.92 22.17 -14.95
N ILE A 270 -8.25 21.70 -16.14
CA ILE A 270 -7.32 21.53 -17.26
C ILE A 270 -7.01 22.85 -18.01
N ASN A 271 -7.78 23.89 -17.82
CA ASN A 271 -7.79 25.05 -18.74
C ASN A 271 -6.71 26.11 -18.51
N ASN A 272 -5.83 26.03 -17.52
CA ASN A 272 -5.02 27.17 -17.10
C ASN A 272 -3.50 27.11 -17.33
N SER A 273 -2.96 26.17 -18.08
CA SER A 273 -1.53 26.16 -18.40
C SER A 273 -1.27 26.14 -19.92
N PRO A 274 -0.79 27.23 -20.51
CA PRO A 274 -0.86 27.39 -21.95
C PRO A 274 0.29 26.79 -22.78
N ALA A 275 1.40 26.36 -22.24
CA ALA A 275 2.59 26.38 -23.10
C ALA A 275 3.17 25.05 -23.60
N LEU A 276 2.89 23.89 -22.99
CA LEU A 276 3.68 22.68 -23.31
C LEU A 276 2.91 21.37 -23.21
N ARG A 277 1.65 21.39 -23.53
CA ARG A 277 0.81 20.20 -23.44
C ARG A 277 0.87 19.42 -24.75
N TYR A 278 0.97 18.09 -24.63
CA TYR A 278 0.74 17.20 -25.76
C TYR A 278 -0.74 17.24 -26.16
N GLN A 279 -1.08 18.14 -27.04
CA GLN A 279 -2.47 18.43 -27.42
C GLN A 279 -3.22 17.27 -28.07
N GLN A 280 -2.51 16.20 -28.43
CA GLN A 280 -3.07 15.05 -29.14
C GLN A 280 -3.33 13.84 -28.24
N PHE A 281 -2.79 13.85 -27.02
CA PHE A 281 -2.85 12.71 -26.13
C PHE A 281 -3.39 13.10 -24.77
N ALA A 282 -4.15 12.19 -24.20
CA ALA A 282 -4.54 12.18 -22.81
C ALA A 282 -3.82 11.07 -22.06
N ILE A 283 -3.84 11.14 -20.75
CA ILE A 283 -3.29 10.09 -19.90
C ILE A 283 -4.32 9.73 -18.83
N THR A 284 -4.53 8.45 -18.62
CA THR A 284 -5.45 7.92 -17.62
C THR A 284 -4.65 7.23 -16.53
N VAL A 285 -4.95 7.57 -15.29
CA VAL A 285 -4.34 6.97 -14.10
C VAL A 285 -5.37 6.06 -13.44
N HIS A 286 -5.16 4.76 -13.52
CA HIS A 286 -6.04 3.75 -12.94
C HIS A 286 -5.70 3.53 -11.46
N ASP A 287 -6.18 4.41 -10.61
CA ASP A 287 -5.96 4.39 -9.16
C ASP A 287 -7.25 4.14 -8.35
N GLU A 288 -8.36 3.82 -9.00
CA GLU A 288 -9.68 3.66 -8.37
C GLU A 288 -9.64 2.64 -7.23
N THR A 289 -9.04 1.48 -7.49
CA THR A 289 -8.93 0.40 -6.48
C THR A 289 -8.13 0.84 -5.26
N LEU A 290 -7.01 1.55 -5.48
CA LEU A 290 -6.19 2.10 -4.41
C LEU A 290 -6.98 3.13 -3.60
N ARG A 291 -7.62 4.09 -4.27
CA ARG A 291 -8.41 5.16 -3.62
C ARG A 291 -9.59 4.59 -2.83
N GLU A 292 -10.32 3.65 -3.37
CA GLU A 292 -11.44 3.01 -2.67
C GLU A 292 -10.95 2.29 -1.41
N THR A 293 -9.86 1.52 -1.52
CA THR A 293 -9.25 0.81 -0.39
C THR A 293 -8.76 1.78 0.68
N LEU A 294 -7.99 2.80 0.29
CA LEU A 294 -7.48 3.82 1.21
C LEU A 294 -8.61 4.62 1.89
N ASN A 295 -9.65 4.99 1.14
CA ASN A 295 -10.80 5.69 1.69
C ASN A 295 -11.56 4.85 2.72
N ALA A 296 -11.74 3.55 2.46
CA ALA A 296 -12.36 2.63 3.41
C ALA A 296 -11.53 2.46 4.68
N LEU A 297 -10.21 2.26 4.54
CA LEU A 297 -9.29 2.14 5.67
C LEU A 297 -9.21 3.43 6.49
N ASN A 298 -9.09 4.58 5.82
CA ASN A 298 -9.01 5.88 6.48
C ASN A 298 -10.31 6.22 7.25
N ARG A 299 -11.47 5.90 6.68
CA ARG A 299 -12.76 6.06 7.38
C ARG A 299 -12.82 5.22 8.66
N ASN A 300 -12.35 3.98 8.57
CA ASN A 300 -12.30 3.08 9.72
C ASN A 300 -11.33 3.61 10.78
N LEU A 301 -10.12 4.02 10.39
CA LEU A 301 -9.12 4.62 11.28
C LEU A 301 -9.65 5.88 11.97
N GLN A 302 -10.25 6.80 11.23
CA GLN A 302 -10.85 8.01 11.80
C GLN A 302 -11.91 7.68 12.87
N THR A 303 -12.72 6.64 12.63
CA THR A 303 -13.71 6.20 13.62
C THR A 303 -13.03 5.66 14.88
N LEU A 304 -12.00 4.84 14.73
CA LEU A 304 -11.24 4.30 15.87
C LEU A 304 -10.54 5.42 16.67
N TYR A 305 -9.93 6.39 15.99
CA TYR A 305 -9.30 7.53 16.64
C TYR A 305 -10.30 8.42 17.40
N ARG A 306 -11.53 8.56 16.89
CA ARG A 306 -12.60 9.28 17.60
C ARG A 306 -13.10 8.52 18.83
N LEU A 307 -13.10 7.19 18.78
CA LEU A 307 -13.51 6.34 19.89
C LEU A 307 -12.44 6.24 21.00
N LYS A 308 -11.16 6.34 20.63
CA LYS A 308 -10.03 6.23 21.57
C LYS A 308 -10.16 7.14 22.82
N PRO A 309 -10.41 8.46 22.71
CA PRO A 309 -10.57 9.32 23.88
C PRO A 309 -11.82 8.98 24.71
N ILE A 310 -12.88 8.50 24.06
CA ILE A 310 -14.11 8.10 24.78
C ILE A 310 -13.81 6.88 25.66
N PHE A 311 -13.16 5.85 25.10
CA PHE A 311 -12.75 4.67 25.86
C PHE A 311 -11.77 5.03 26.97
N ALA A 312 -10.81 5.93 26.71
CA ALA A 312 -9.87 6.42 27.73
C ALA A 312 -10.62 7.08 28.91
N CYS A 313 -11.62 7.92 28.65
CA CYS A 313 -12.44 8.53 29.70
C CYS A 313 -13.22 7.47 30.50
N ILE A 314 -13.79 6.47 29.82
CA ILE A 314 -14.51 5.37 30.46
C ILE A 314 -13.56 4.57 31.36
N GLU A 315 -12.36 4.27 30.91
CA GLU A 315 -11.34 3.56 31.68
C GLU A 315 -10.99 4.31 32.99
N VAL A 316 -10.68 5.61 32.86
CA VAL A 316 -10.37 6.46 34.00
C VAL A 316 -11.53 6.48 35.01
N MET A 317 -12.78 6.57 34.54
CA MET A 317 -13.96 6.52 35.40
C MET A 317 -14.12 5.15 36.10
N ILE A 318 -13.96 4.05 35.36
CA ILE A 318 -14.04 2.70 35.95
C ILE A 318 -12.92 2.49 36.96
N GLY A 319 -11.68 2.91 36.63
CA GLY A 319 -10.54 2.83 37.54
C GLY A 319 -10.75 3.60 38.83
N ALA A 320 -11.20 4.86 38.75
CA ALA A 320 -11.51 5.67 39.91
C ALA A 320 -12.64 5.08 40.76
N ALA A 321 -13.72 4.61 40.12
CA ALA A 321 -14.83 3.96 40.80
C ALA A 321 -14.39 2.66 41.50
N ALA A 322 -13.60 1.82 40.82
CA ALA A 322 -13.09 0.58 41.39
C ALA A 322 -12.23 0.85 42.65
N GLY A 323 -11.30 1.81 42.55
CA GLY A 323 -10.49 2.23 43.69
C GLY A 323 -11.34 2.79 44.85
N PHE A 324 -12.35 3.62 44.56
CA PHE A 324 -13.27 4.18 45.53
C PHE A 324 -14.08 3.07 46.22
N PHE A 325 -14.74 2.20 45.46
CA PHE A 325 -15.57 1.13 46.05
C PHE A 325 -14.76 0.13 46.87
N TYR A 326 -13.56 -0.22 46.39
CA TYR A 326 -12.66 -1.10 47.13
C TYR A 326 -12.40 -0.61 48.57
N ILE A 327 -12.07 0.66 48.71
CA ILE A 327 -11.83 1.26 50.02
C ILE A 327 -13.13 1.48 50.81
N HIS A 328 -14.22 1.87 50.13
CA HIS A 328 -15.50 2.11 50.78
C HIS A 328 -16.07 0.85 51.44
N ILE A 329 -15.97 -0.31 50.81
CA ILE A 329 -16.41 -1.58 51.40
C ILE A 329 -15.60 -1.92 52.64
N ARG A 330 -14.32 -1.53 52.69
CA ARG A 330 -13.41 -1.83 53.81
C ARG A 330 -13.32 -0.73 54.87
N ARG A 331 -14.21 0.25 54.86
CA ARG A 331 -14.20 1.40 55.76
C ARG A 331 -14.18 1.02 57.23
N ARG A 332 -14.76 -0.13 57.64
CA ARG A 332 -14.72 -0.64 59.02
C ARG A 332 -13.31 -0.98 59.48
N GLU A 333 -12.51 -1.60 58.66
CA GLU A 333 -11.12 -1.96 58.95
C GLU A 333 -10.28 -0.69 59.23
N PHE A 334 -10.50 0.38 58.42
CA PHE A 334 -9.82 1.65 58.63
C PHE A 334 -10.27 2.36 59.90
N ALA A 335 -11.54 2.25 60.28
CA ALA A 335 -12.05 2.79 61.50
C ALA A 335 -11.40 2.10 62.71
N ILE A 336 -11.29 0.77 62.71
CA ILE A 336 -10.63 -0.01 63.78
C ILE A 336 -9.14 0.34 63.83
N ALA A 337 -8.42 0.40 62.71
CA ALA A 337 -7.00 0.77 62.69
C ALA A 337 -6.75 2.16 63.31
N ARG A 338 -7.65 3.12 63.04
CA ARG A 338 -7.57 4.45 63.66
C ARG A 338 -7.88 4.48 65.13
N SER A 339 -8.83 3.67 65.60
CA SER A 339 -9.10 3.55 67.05
C SER A 339 -7.92 2.95 67.79
N LEU A 340 -7.07 2.17 67.11
CA LEU A 340 -5.83 1.64 67.65
C LEU A 340 -4.62 2.59 67.53
N GLY A 341 -4.84 3.86 67.08
CA GLY A 341 -3.82 4.92 67.11
C GLY A 341 -3.03 5.13 65.80
N THR A 342 -3.39 4.48 64.68
CA THR A 342 -2.71 4.73 63.39
C THR A 342 -2.96 6.16 62.90
N LYS A 343 -1.90 6.83 62.41
CA LYS A 343 -2.01 8.19 61.86
C LYS A 343 -2.70 8.15 60.48
N ARG A 344 -3.40 9.25 60.15
CA ARG A 344 -4.09 9.39 58.87
C ARG A 344 -3.18 9.16 57.64
N ILE A 345 -1.95 9.69 57.72
CA ILE A 345 -0.95 9.54 56.66
C ILE A 345 -0.53 8.08 56.50
N GLU A 346 -0.32 7.36 57.58
CA GLU A 346 0.03 5.93 57.57
C GLU A 346 -1.06 5.09 56.90
N THR A 347 -2.33 5.42 57.15
CA THR A 347 -3.47 4.75 56.50
C THR A 347 -3.50 5.02 54.99
N VAL A 348 -3.25 6.26 54.55
CA VAL A 348 -3.19 6.60 53.12
C VAL A 348 -2.03 5.90 52.40
N ILE A 349 -0.85 5.86 53.01
CA ILE A 349 0.32 5.14 52.45
C ILE A 349 0.03 3.65 52.34
N MET A 350 -0.64 3.06 53.34
CA MET A 350 -1.00 1.64 53.33
C MET A 350 -1.95 1.31 52.18
N VAL A 351 -2.97 2.16 51.95
CA VAL A 351 -3.89 2.04 50.79
C VAL A 351 -3.16 2.17 49.47
N PHE A 352 -2.26 3.14 49.37
CA PHE A 352 -1.48 3.35 48.14
C PHE A 352 -0.63 2.12 47.78
N VAL A 353 0.10 1.57 48.78
CA VAL A 353 0.92 0.37 48.57
C VAL A 353 0.08 -0.84 48.15
N GLU A 354 -1.10 -1.01 48.78
CA GLU A 354 -2.02 -2.10 48.45
C GLU A 354 -2.51 -2.03 47.01
N ILE A 355 -2.90 -0.82 46.53
CA ILE A 355 -3.32 -0.61 45.17
C ILE A 355 -2.16 -0.81 44.17
N CYS A 356 -0.95 -0.35 44.51
CA CYS A 356 0.24 -0.59 43.69
C CYS A 356 0.48 -2.10 43.51
N LEU A 357 0.37 -2.90 44.56
CA LEU A 357 0.55 -4.34 44.45
C LEU A 357 -0.52 -5.02 43.55
N MET A 358 -1.80 -4.65 43.76
CA MET A 358 -2.89 -5.18 42.96
C MET A 358 -2.75 -4.78 41.47
N PHE A 359 -2.35 -3.53 41.24
CA PHE A 359 -2.13 -3.03 39.86
C PHE A 359 -0.97 -3.77 39.18
N LEU A 360 0.16 -3.95 39.85
CA LEU A 360 1.30 -4.69 39.30
C LEU A 360 0.93 -6.13 38.93
N VAL A 361 0.19 -6.83 39.80
CA VAL A 361 -0.26 -8.19 39.53
C VAL A 361 -1.27 -8.22 38.37
N GLY A 362 -2.26 -7.33 38.36
CA GLY A 362 -3.26 -7.23 37.34
C GLY A 362 -2.65 -6.86 35.96
N ALA A 363 -1.76 -5.87 35.94
CA ALA A 363 -1.06 -5.48 34.71
C ALA A 363 -0.15 -6.62 34.20
N ALA A 364 0.55 -7.34 35.06
CA ALA A 364 1.35 -8.50 34.67
C ALA A 364 0.50 -9.61 34.04
N ILE A 365 -0.66 -9.91 34.61
CA ILE A 365 -1.61 -10.88 34.03
C ILE A 365 -2.13 -10.38 32.67
N GLY A 366 -2.53 -9.11 32.58
CA GLY A 366 -3.00 -8.49 31.34
C GLY A 366 -1.95 -8.55 30.23
N THR A 367 -0.69 -8.23 30.55
CA THR A 367 0.41 -8.29 29.57
C THR A 367 0.74 -9.72 29.13
N ILE A 368 0.71 -10.70 30.03
CA ILE A 368 0.92 -12.10 29.66
C ILE A 368 -0.18 -12.58 28.71
N LEU A 369 -1.43 -12.25 28.96
CA LEU A 369 -2.55 -12.58 28.08
C LEU A 369 -2.37 -12.02 26.68
N ILE A 370 -1.87 -10.80 26.55
CA ILE A 370 -1.64 -10.13 25.27
C ILE A 370 -0.48 -10.78 24.50
N LEU A 371 0.65 -11.06 25.17
CA LEU A 371 1.82 -11.70 24.55
C LEU A 371 1.50 -13.09 24.00
N VAL A 372 0.49 -13.77 24.55
CA VAL A 372 0.01 -15.05 24.03
C VAL A 372 -0.87 -14.87 22.78
N VAL A 373 -1.56 -13.74 22.65
CA VAL A 373 -2.56 -13.50 21.59
C VAL A 373 -1.98 -12.70 20.43
N GLN A 374 -1.12 -11.71 20.69
CA GLN A 374 -0.55 -10.84 19.66
C GLN A 374 0.81 -10.28 20.08
N GLU A 375 1.72 -10.14 19.13
CA GLU A 375 3.01 -9.43 19.28
C GLU A 375 2.80 -7.90 19.17
N THR A 376 1.97 -7.31 20.03
CA THR A 376 1.71 -5.86 20.00
C THR A 376 2.48 -5.12 21.08
N ALA A 377 2.90 -3.88 20.77
CA ALA A 377 3.55 -3.01 21.73
C ALA A 377 2.59 -2.63 22.86
N ILE A 378 3.05 -2.75 24.12
CA ILE A 378 2.25 -2.45 25.31
C ILE A 378 2.09 -0.94 25.44
N GLN A 379 0.86 -0.47 25.62
CA GLN A 379 0.54 0.94 25.82
C GLN A 379 0.70 1.35 27.30
N TYR A 380 1.93 1.67 27.67
CA TYR A 380 2.26 2.09 29.05
C TYR A 380 1.53 3.35 29.53
N ALA A 381 1.19 4.26 28.60
CA ALA A 381 0.51 5.51 28.94
C ALA A 381 -0.91 5.28 29.50
N MET A 382 -1.68 4.36 28.89
CA MET A 382 -3.03 4.04 29.35
C MET A 382 -2.99 3.25 30.66
N ALA A 383 -2.08 2.30 30.79
CA ALA A 383 -1.87 1.59 32.04
C ALA A 383 -1.50 2.55 33.20
N ALA A 384 -0.66 3.56 32.92
CA ALA A 384 -0.36 4.61 33.88
C ALA A 384 -1.59 5.46 34.25
N ALA A 385 -2.41 5.85 33.27
CA ALA A 385 -3.65 6.61 33.52
C ALA A 385 -4.62 5.82 34.41
N LEU A 386 -4.82 4.53 34.16
CA LEU A 386 -5.63 3.63 35.00
C LEU A 386 -5.08 3.55 36.41
N PHE A 387 -3.75 3.40 36.56
CA PHE A 387 -3.10 3.38 37.87
C PHE A 387 -3.35 4.65 38.65
N PHE A 388 -3.15 5.83 38.06
CA PHE A 388 -3.41 7.11 38.71
C PHE A 388 -4.89 7.28 39.09
N ALA A 389 -5.81 6.92 38.17
CA ALA A 389 -7.24 7.01 38.42
C ALA A 389 -7.69 6.15 39.62
N MET A 390 -7.23 4.90 39.67
CA MET A 390 -7.51 4.01 40.83
C MET A 390 -6.98 4.58 42.13
N ASN A 391 -5.76 5.11 42.14
CA ASN A 391 -5.19 5.71 43.34
C ASN A 391 -5.97 6.96 43.79
N VAL A 392 -6.36 7.84 42.87
CA VAL A 392 -7.19 9.01 43.17
C VAL A 392 -8.53 8.58 43.78
N GLY A 393 -9.22 7.60 43.19
CA GLY A 393 -10.48 7.07 43.69
C GLY A 393 -10.33 6.48 45.11
N ALA A 394 -9.29 5.69 45.33
CA ALA A 394 -9.04 5.08 46.63
C ALA A 394 -8.62 6.09 47.71
N ILE A 395 -7.75 7.04 47.39
CA ILE A 395 -7.31 8.08 48.31
C ILE A 395 -8.52 8.94 48.70
N THR A 396 -9.39 9.32 47.76
CA THR A 396 -10.61 10.10 48.07
C THR A 396 -11.54 9.33 49.03
N ALA A 397 -11.78 8.04 48.77
CA ALA A 397 -12.57 7.20 49.67
C ALA A 397 -11.94 7.06 51.07
N CYS A 398 -10.61 6.87 51.12
CA CYS A 398 -9.85 6.80 52.36
C CYS A 398 -9.94 8.12 53.16
N LEU A 399 -9.81 9.27 52.49
CA LEU A 399 -9.95 10.59 53.12
C LEU A 399 -11.36 10.84 53.65
N MET A 400 -12.39 10.41 52.93
CA MET A 400 -13.80 10.50 53.41
C MET A 400 -14.03 9.59 54.62
N ALA A 401 -13.52 8.35 54.57
CA ALA A 401 -13.64 7.41 55.68
C ALA A 401 -12.88 7.87 56.93
N THR A 402 -11.71 8.49 56.75
CA THR A 402 -10.86 8.93 57.86
C THR A 402 -11.17 10.35 58.33
N GLY A 403 -11.97 11.14 57.60
CA GLY A 403 -12.38 12.50 57.95
C GLY A 403 -13.46 12.56 59.06
N LYS A 404 -14.27 11.50 59.19
CA LYS A 404 -15.27 11.38 60.29
C LYS A 404 -14.60 10.81 61.53
N SER A 405 -15.01 11.28 62.73
CA SER A 405 -14.50 10.71 63.96
C SER A 405 -14.83 9.22 64.05
N GLY A 406 -13.86 8.38 64.50
CA GLY A 406 -14.00 6.92 64.56
C GLY A 406 -15.29 6.44 65.27
N ILE A 407 -15.79 7.18 66.26
CA ILE A 407 -17.03 6.89 66.94
C ILE A 407 -18.28 7.07 66.03
N ARG A 408 -18.29 8.09 65.15
CA ARG A 408 -19.40 8.29 64.18
C ARG A 408 -19.44 7.22 63.13
N LEU A 409 -18.28 6.76 62.68
CA LEU A 409 -18.19 5.68 61.67
C LEU A 409 -18.68 4.33 62.20
N LEU A 410 -18.44 4.03 63.46
CA LEU A 410 -18.97 2.82 64.12
C LEU A 410 -20.48 2.87 64.30
N ARG A 411 -21.06 4.06 64.50
CA ARG A 411 -22.50 4.27 64.68
C ARG A 411 -23.33 4.29 63.41
N GLU A 412 -22.71 4.67 62.27
CA GLU A 412 -23.36 4.62 60.94
C GLU A 412 -23.40 3.20 60.32
N VAL A 413 -22.82 2.25 61.03
CA VAL A 413 -22.63 0.87 60.55
C VAL A 413 -23.44 -0.15 61.36
N GLU A 414 -24.03 0.24 62.49
CA GLU A 414 -25.12 -0.46 63.14
C GLU A 414 -26.47 -0.07 62.53
#